data_5df64182eb62bb10fda9089d49f45df4
#
_entry.id   5df64182eb62bb10fda9089d49f45df4
#
_cell.length_a   1.000
_cell.length_b   1.000
_cell.length_c   1.000
_cell.angle_alpha   90.00
_cell.angle_beta   90.00
_cell.angle_gamma   90.00
#
_symmetry.space_group_name_H-M   'P 1'
#
loop_
_entity.id
_entity.type
_entity.pdbx_description
1 polymer ?
#
loop_
_entity_poly.entity_id
_entity_poly.type
_entity_poly.pdbx_seq_one_letter_code
_entity_poly.pdbx_strand_id
1 'polypeptide(L)'
;YAKEYLKKGVKKINNSHQDNYSEIITIFQHADLKSAQSAQPLFDQAIQKGTLAIKQHSMEIDGEEKNKLIDDAYLIIGQAKFYKQDYVSAINTFNYLILKANNKELAAEAVLWAAKCHKQLKNKQALIKHIYDLEENYILTKTQRSTLFAIKAENEINHKNYNDAKASVMAFVDLTKNKRQKVR
;
A
#
# COMPACT_ATOMS: atom_id res chain seq x y z
N TYR A 1 2.36 4.30 18.72
CA TYR A 1 0.91 4.57 18.79
C TYR A 1 0.25 4.64 17.39
N ALA A 2 0.70 5.47 16.43
CA ALA A 2 0.07 5.57 15.10
C ALA A 2 0.01 4.20 14.39
N LYS A 3 1.11 3.45 14.40
CA LYS A 3 1.20 2.09 13.82
C LYS A 3 0.26 1.08 14.48
N GLU A 4 0.00 1.22 15.77
CA GLU A 4 -0.94 0.35 16.50
C GLU A 4 -2.39 0.60 16.06
N TYR A 5 -2.79 1.88 15.93
CA TYR A 5 -4.12 2.22 15.42
C TYR A 5 -4.33 1.74 13.99
N LEU A 6 -3.33 1.92 13.12
CA LEU A 6 -3.36 1.38 11.76
C LEU A 6 -3.56 -0.15 11.77
N LYS A 7 -2.75 -0.88 12.57
CA LYS A 7 -2.88 -2.35 12.68
C LYS A 7 -4.25 -2.78 13.20
N LYS A 8 -4.81 -2.08 14.22
CA LYS A 8 -6.16 -2.37 14.73
C LYS A 8 -7.22 -2.15 13.66
N GLY A 9 -7.12 -1.06 12.89
CA GLY A 9 -8.03 -0.77 11.79
C GLY A 9 -7.99 -1.84 10.69
N VAL A 10 -6.79 -2.21 10.24
CA VAL A 10 -6.59 -3.27 9.24
C VAL A 10 -7.11 -4.62 9.76
N LYS A 11 -6.82 -4.97 11.02
CA LYS A 11 -7.37 -6.20 11.63
C LYS A 11 -8.89 -6.21 11.65
N LYS A 12 -9.52 -5.06 11.95
CA LYS A 12 -10.99 -4.94 11.94
C LYS A 12 -11.56 -5.18 10.54
N ILE A 13 -10.97 -4.58 9.50
CA ILE A 13 -11.35 -4.82 8.10
C ILE A 13 -11.19 -6.31 7.75
N ASN A 14 -10.02 -6.90 8.03
CA ASN A 14 -9.75 -8.30 7.69
C ASN A 14 -10.71 -9.28 8.39
N ASN A 15 -11.13 -8.98 9.61
CA ASN A 15 -12.08 -9.82 10.35
C ASN A 15 -13.51 -9.73 9.82
N SER A 16 -13.89 -8.61 9.21
CA SER A 16 -15.22 -8.41 8.61
C SER A 16 -15.28 -8.84 7.15
N HIS A 17 -14.15 -9.09 6.51
CA HIS A 17 -14.08 -9.45 5.11
C HIS A 17 -14.59 -10.89 4.87
N GLN A 18 -15.47 -11.05 3.89
CA GLN A 18 -15.93 -12.34 3.38
C GLN A 18 -15.63 -12.41 1.88
N ASP A 19 -14.96 -13.49 1.46
CA ASP A 19 -14.67 -13.71 0.04
C ASP A 19 -15.96 -14.08 -0.71
N ASN A 20 -16.21 -13.43 -1.83
CA ASN A 20 -17.27 -13.81 -2.75
C ASN A 20 -16.72 -14.79 -3.80
N TYR A 21 -16.98 -16.07 -3.62
CA TYR A 21 -16.47 -17.12 -4.52
C TYR A 21 -17.18 -17.17 -5.88
N SER A 22 -18.20 -16.32 -6.11
CA SER A 22 -18.82 -16.15 -7.43
C SER A 22 -18.06 -15.18 -8.33
N GLU A 23 -17.04 -14.50 -7.80
CA GLU A 23 -16.22 -13.54 -8.50
C GLU A 23 -14.74 -13.91 -8.41
N ILE A 24 -13.89 -13.26 -9.22
CA ILE A 24 -12.43 -13.41 -9.11
C ILE A 24 -11.99 -12.80 -7.79
N ILE A 25 -11.46 -13.64 -6.90
CA ILE A 25 -10.97 -13.20 -5.60
C ILE A 25 -9.69 -12.41 -5.78
N THR A 26 -9.65 -11.20 -5.21
CA THR A 26 -8.47 -10.35 -5.24
C THR A 26 -7.41 -10.85 -4.25
N ILE A 27 -6.13 -10.75 -4.62
CA ILE A 27 -5.00 -11.12 -3.74
C ILE A 27 -4.97 -10.21 -2.52
N PHE A 28 -5.22 -8.90 -2.73
CA PHE A 28 -5.35 -7.95 -1.64
C PHE A 28 -6.78 -7.87 -1.15
N GLN A 29 -6.97 -8.00 0.16
CA GLN A 29 -8.27 -7.73 0.75
C GLN A 29 -8.54 -6.23 0.71
N HIS A 30 -9.58 -5.85 -0.02
CA HIS A 30 -10.08 -4.49 -0.03
C HIS A 30 -11.25 -4.38 0.95
N ALA A 31 -11.26 -3.28 1.70
CA ALA A 31 -12.42 -2.99 2.52
C ALA A 31 -13.63 -2.68 1.62
N ASP A 32 -14.75 -3.33 1.83
CA ASP A 32 -16.02 -2.80 1.37
C ASP A 32 -16.32 -1.47 2.10
N LEU A 33 -17.27 -0.71 1.57
CA LEU A 33 -17.59 0.61 2.10
C LEU A 33 -18.00 0.55 3.60
N LYS A 34 -18.77 -0.46 4.00
CA LYS A 34 -19.25 -0.64 5.38
C LYS A 34 -18.10 -0.97 6.33
N SER A 35 -17.20 -1.86 5.93
CA SER A 35 -16.01 -2.23 6.70
C SER A 35 -15.05 -1.06 6.85
N ALA A 36 -14.82 -0.29 5.76
CA ALA A 36 -14.01 0.93 5.79
C ALA A 36 -14.59 1.95 6.77
N GLN A 37 -15.89 2.26 6.69
CA GLN A 37 -16.57 3.17 7.59
C GLN A 37 -16.49 2.71 9.06
N SER A 38 -16.66 1.43 9.33
CA SER A 38 -16.59 0.89 10.69
C SER A 38 -15.20 1.03 11.31
N ALA A 39 -14.14 0.99 10.50
CA ALA A 39 -12.74 1.11 10.94
C ALA A 39 -12.22 2.56 10.89
N GLN A 40 -12.97 3.50 10.30
CA GLN A 40 -12.58 4.89 10.11
C GLN A 40 -12.04 5.57 11.37
N PRO A 41 -12.66 5.46 12.57
CA PRO A 41 -12.13 6.12 13.78
C PRO A 41 -10.71 5.66 14.13
N LEU A 42 -10.36 4.39 13.84
CA LEU A 42 -9.02 3.87 14.09
C LEU A 42 -7.99 4.47 13.12
N PHE A 43 -8.36 4.64 11.85
CA PHE A 43 -7.50 5.29 10.88
C PHE A 43 -7.35 6.79 11.13
N ASP A 44 -8.40 7.46 11.61
CA ASP A 44 -8.34 8.86 12.02
C ASP A 44 -7.36 9.05 13.19
N GLN A 45 -7.39 8.14 14.17
CA GLN A 45 -6.40 8.13 15.26
C GLN A 45 -4.98 7.87 14.74
N ALA A 46 -4.80 6.97 13.77
CA ALA A 46 -3.49 6.72 13.17
C ALA A 46 -2.95 7.98 12.48
N ILE A 47 -3.78 8.66 11.70
CA ILE A 47 -3.43 9.92 11.02
C ILE A 47 -3.10 11.01 12.04
N GLN A 48 -3.96 11.21 13.05
CA GLN A 48 -3.76 12.22 14.08
C GLN A 48 -2.44 12.01 14.83
N LYS A 49 -2.16 10.76 15.28
CA LYS A 49 -0.93 10.45 16.02
C LYS A 49 0.31 10.55 15.12
N GLY A 50 0.22 10.15 13.85
CA GLY A 50 1.30 10.34 12.88
C GLY A 50 1.59 11.82 12.62
N THR A 51 0.56 12.62 12.39
CA THR A 51 0.69 14.08 12.17
C THR A 51 1.28 14.78 13.40
N LEU A 52 0.85 14.39 14.62
CA LEU A 52 1.40 14.94 15.85
C LEU A 52 2.89 14.58 16.00
N ALA A 53 3.27 13.33 15.67
CA ALA A 53 4.67 12.92 15.71
C ALA A 53 5.52 13.74 14.73
N ILE A 54 5.05 13.96 13.51
CA ILE A 54 5.73 14.81 12.53
C ILE A 54 5.90 16.23 13.10
N LYS A 55 4.81 16.82 13.58
CA LYS A 55 4.84 18.20 14.10
C LYS A 55 5.80 18.40 15.27
N GLN A 56 5.93 17.38 16.13
CA GLN A 56 6.73 17.49 17.37
C GLN A 56 8.18 17.06 17.21
N HIS A 57 8.48 16.20 16.23
CA HIS A 57 9.78 15.51 16.14
C HIS A 57 10.47 15.65 14.80
N SER A 58 9.90 16.39 13.83
CA SER A 58 10.59 16.70 12.59
C SER A 58 11.83 17.56 12.88
N MET A 59 12.94 17.18 12.26
CA MET A 59 14.24 17.83 12.38
C MET A 59 14.78 18.09 10.96
N GLU A 60 14.29 19.16 10.34
CA GLU A 60 14.77 19.57 9.03
C GLU A 60 16.03 20.43 9.18
N ILE A 61 17.15 19.93 8.64
CA ILE A 61 18.45 20.63 8.61
C ILE A 61 18.93 20.62 7.17
N ASP A 62 19.23 21.79 6.62
CA ASP A 62 19.69 21.98 5.24
C ASP A 62 18.73 21.37 4.19
N GLY A 63 17.43 21.44 4.43
CA GLY A 63 16.39 20.90 3.54
C GLY A 63 16.21 19.38 3.58
N GLU A 64 16.89 18.70 4.50
CA GLU A 64 16.78 17.26 4.72
C GLU A 64 16.18 16.93 6.09
N GLU A 65 15.22 16.02 6.12
CA GLU A 65 14.69 15.48 7.37
C GLU A 65 15.72 14.51 7.99
N LYS A 66 16.19 14.82 9.19
CA LYS A 66 17.20 14.02 9.90
C LYS A 66 16.59 12.94 10.80
N ASN A 67 15.34 13.08 11.19
CA ASN A 67 14.64 12.07 11.97
C ASN A 67 13.96 11.04 11.06
N LYS A 68 14.59 9.89 10.88
CA LYS A 68 14.08 8.78 10.03
C LYS A 68 12.69 8.27 10.40
N LEU A 69 12.24 8.48 11.65
CA LEU A 69 10.89 8.08 12.09
C LEU A 69 9.79 8.94 11.48
N ILE A 70 10.13 10.10 10.92
CA ILE A 70 9.18 10.98 10.22
C ILE A 70 8.72 10.34 8.91
N ASP A 71 9.62 9.71 8.18
CA ASP A 71 9.29 8.98 6.95
C ASP A 71 8.34 7.81 7.25
N ASP A 72 8.59 7.06 8.33
CA ASP A 72 7.68 6.01 8.81
C ASP A 72 6.29 6.57 9.17
N ALA A 73 6.24 7.76 9.78
CA ALA A 73 4.98 8.41 10.13
C ALA A 73 4.18 8.80 8.88
N TYR A 74 4.83 9.36 7.86
CA TYR A 74 4.19 9.64 6.56
C TYR A 74 3.68 8.37 5.90
N LEU A 75 4.45 7.27 5.91
CA LEU A 75 4.00 5.99 5.36
C LEU A 75 2.72 5.50 6.07
N ILE A 76 2.69 5.55 7.40
CA ILE A 76 1.50 5.16 8.21
C ILE A 76 0.30 6.04 7.87
N ILE A 77 0.48 7.36 7.73
CA ILE A 77 -0.58 8.30 7.35
C ILE A 77 -1.13 7.96 5.96
N GLY A 78 -0.25 7.72 4.98
CA GLY A 78 -0.65 7.33 3.63
C GLY A 78 -1.44 6.02 3.62
N GLN A 79 -0.98 5.01 4.36
CA GLN A 79 -1.67 3.73 4.51
C GLN A 79 -3.05 3.89 5.19
N ALA A 80 -3.14 4.70 6.24
CA ALA A 80 -4.42 4.97 6.91
C ALA A 80 -5.42 5.66 5.97
N LYS A 81 -4.97 6.64 5.17
CA LYS A 81 -5.78 7.27 4.13
C LYS A 81 -6.24 6.29 3.06
N PHE A 82 -5.36 5.37 2.61
CA PHE A 82 -5.72 4.31 1.68
C PHE A 82 -6.86 3.44 2.22
N TYR A 83 -6.77 2.97 3.47
CA TYR A 83 -7.82 2.15 4.07
C TYR A 83 -9.11 2.91 4.36
N LYS A 84 -9.05 4.24 4.49
CA LYS A 84 -10.23 5.12 4.50
C LYS A 84 -10.84 5.32 3.10
N GLN A 85 -10.23 4.77 2.05
CA GLN A 85 -10.57 4.98 0.64
C GLN A 85 -10.37 6.42 0.15
N ASP A 86 -9.61 7.24 0.88
CA ASP A 86 -9.16 8.56 0.44
C ASP A 86 -7.87 8.41 -0.39
N TYR A 87 -8.02 7.82 -1.58
CA TYR A 87 -6.88 7.44 -2.42
C TYR A 87 -6.10 8.65 -2.94
N VAL A 88 -6.77 9.78 -3.20
CA VAL A 88 -6.11 10.99 -3.71
C VAL A 88 -5.18 11.58 -2.64
N SER A 89 -5.66 11.75 -1.41
CA SER A 89 -4.83 12.23 -0.31
C SER A 89 -3.73 11.22 0.08
N ALA A 90 -3.99 9.92 -0.09
CA ALA A 90 -2.98 8.89 0.11
C ALA A 90 -1.84 9.01 -0.92
N ILE A 91 -2.17 9.16 -2.22
CA ILE A 91 -1.19 9.37 -3.29
C ILE A 91 -0.31 10.59 -3.00
N ASN A 92 -0.90 11.72 -2.61
CA ASN A 92 -0.13 12.92 -2.27
C ASN A 92 0.86 12.67 -1.13
N THR A 93 0.45 11.89 -0.12
CA THR A 93 1.33 11.51 0.99
C THR A 93 2.45 10.58 0.54
N PHE A 94 2.17 9.59 -0.32
CA PHE A 94 3.18 8.70 -0.86
C PHE A 94 4.13 9.40 -1.83
N ASN A 95 3.64 10.33 -2.67
CA ASN A 95 4.48 11.13 -3.55
C ASN A 95 5.49 11.99 -2.77
N TYR A 96 5.09 12.52 -1.61
CA TYR A 96 6.02 13.20 -0.72
C TYR A 96 7.18 12.27 -0.30
N LEU A 97 6.86 11.04 0.13
CA LEU A 97 7.88 10.05 0.50
C LEU A 97 8.77 9.63 -0.67
N ILE A 98 8.20 9.42 -1.85
CA ILE A 98 8.96 9.06 -3.07
C ILE A 98 10.01 10.12 -3.38
N LEU A 99 9.67 11.39 -3.17
CA LEU A 99 10.56 12.52 -3.46
C LEU A 99 11.57 12.83 -2.34
N LYS A 100 11.17 12.62 -1.08
CA LYS A 100 11.92 13.13 0.08
C LYS A 100 12.59 12.05 0.92
N ALA A 101 12.13 10.79 0.88
CA ALA A 101 12.70 9.75 1.70
C ALA A 101 14.16 9.45 1.31
N ASN A 102 15.06 9.55 2.27
CA ASN A 102 16.47 9.15 2.10
C ASN A 102 16.64 7.63 2.00
N ASN A 103 15.68 6.87 2.53
CA ASN A 103 15.69 5.42 2.50
C ASN A 103 15.01 4.91 1.22
N LYS A 104 15.81 4.34 0.30
CA LYS A 104 15.32 3.77 -0.98
C LYS A 104 14.32 2.62 -0.80
N GLU A 105 14.46 1.81 0.25
CA GLU A 105 13.50 0.73 0.55
C GLU A 105 12.13 1.31 0.94
N LEU A 106 12.11 2.37 1.73
CA LEU A 106 10.90 3.04 2.15
C LEU A 106 10.26 3.81 0.97
N ALA A 107 11.08 4.44 0.11
CA ALA A 107 10.58 5.04 -1.12
C ALA A 107 9.92 3.99 -2.04
N ALA A 108 10.52 2.80 -2.22
CA ALA A 108 9.92 1.70 -2.96
C ALA A 108 8.58 1.25 -2.36
N GLU A 109 8.48 1.19 -1.02
CA GLU A 109 7.23 0.89 -0.34
C GLU A 109 6.15 1.94 -0.64
N ALA A 110 6.52 3.23 -0.65
CA ALA A 110 5.61 4.32 -1.01
C ALA A 110 5.13 4.21 -2.46
N VAL A 111 6.02 3.84 -3.41
CA VAL A 111 5.62 3.60 -4.82
C VAL A 111 4.64 2.43 -4.92
N LEU A 112 4.84 1.33 -4.19
CA LEU A 112 3.91 0.19 -4.14
C LEU A 112 2.52 0.61 -3.63
N TRP A 113 2.47 1.45 -2.60
CA TRP A 113 1.19 1.96 -2.08
C TRP A 113 0.53 2.95 -3.03
N ALA A 114 1.29 3.82 -3.70
CA ALA A 114 0.77 4.70 -4.74
C ALA A 114 0.19 3.89 -5.92
N ALA A 115 0.87 2.82 -6.33
CA ALA A 115 0.37 1.89 -7.35
C ALA A 115 -0.96 1.25 -6.94
N LYS A 116 -1.09 0.80 -5.68
CA LYS A 116 -2.37 0.30 -5.13
C LYS A 116 -3.48 1.35 -5.17
N CYS A 117 -3.18 2.61 -4.84
CA CYS A 117 -4.14 3.71 -4.93
C CYS A 117 -4.61 3.92 -6.38
N HIS A 118 -3.66 4.01 -7.34
CA HIS A 118 -4.00 4.19 -8.75
C HIS A 118 -4.82 3.03 -9.32
N LYS A 119 -4.56 1.80 -8.86
CA LYS A 119 -5.37 0.65 -9.20
C LYS A 119 -6.83 0.83 -8.73
N GLN A 120 -7.05 1.29 -7.48
CA GLN A 120 -8.40 1.55 -6.96
C GLN A 120 -9.11 2.67 -7.73
N LEU A 121 -8.38 3.69 -8.15
CA LEU A 121 -8.88 4.79 -8.98
C LEU A 121 -9.03 4.41 -10.46
N LYS A 122 -8.71 3.17 -10.84
CA LYS A 122 -8.70 2.68 -12.24
C LYS A 122 -7.81 3.53 -13.18
N ASN A 123 -6.80 4.19 -12.64
CA ASN A 123 -5.82 4.97 -13.40
C ASN A 123 -4.71 4.06 -13.91
N LYS A 124 -4.97 3.41 -15.06
CA LYS A 124 -4.07 2.43 -15.68
C LYS A 124 -2.70 3.02 -16.02
N GLN A 125 -2.66 4.24 -16.57
CA GLN A 125 -1.40 4.84 -17.00
C GLN A 125 -0.45 5.07 -15.83
N ALA A 126 -0.94 5.63 -14.73
CA ALA A 126 -0.14 5.86 -13.54
C ALA A 126 0.25 4.53 -12.87
N LEU A 127 -0.64 3.52 -12.86
CA LEU A 127 -0.32 2.20 -12.34
C LEU A 127 0.85 1.56 -13.11
N ILE A 128 0.79 1.54 -14.45
CA ILE A 128 1.85 0.97 -15.29
C ILE A 128 3.18 1.73 -15.10
N LYS A 129 3.13 3.06 -14.99
CA LYS A 129 4.31 3.87 -14.71
C LYS A 129 4.97 3.47 -13.39
N HIS A 130 4.20 3.27 -12.33
CA HIS A 130 4.74 2.85 -11.03
C HIS A 130 5.29 1.42 -11.05
N ILE A 131 4.64 0.50 -11.79
CA ILE A 131 5.17 -0.87 -11.97
C ILE A 131 6.54 -0.81 -12.65
N TYR A 132 6.65 -0.08 -13.76
CA TYR A 132 7.91 0.11 -14.49
C TYR A 132 9.00 0.76 -13.61
N ASP A 133 8.65 1.81 -12.88
CA ASP A 133 9.57 2.50 -11.98
C ASP A 133 10.13 1.57 -10.88
N LEU A 134 9.27 0.71 -10.32
CA LEU A 134 9.68 -0.29 -9.32
C LEU A 134 10.62 -1.36 -9.89
N GLU A 135 10.44 -1.76 -11.14
CA GLU A 135 11.28 -2.77 -11.79
C GLU A 135 12.65 -2.21 -12.19
N GLU A 136 12.69 -0.96 -12.66
CA GLU A 136 13.92 -0.37 -13.21
C GLU A 136 14.76 0.39 -12.18
N ASN A 137 14.13 1.05 -11.21
CA ASN A 137 14.81 2.04 -10.37
C ASN A 137 14.98 1.63 -8.90
N TYR A 138 14.40 0.49 -8.48
CA TYR A 138 14.45 0.06 -7.09
C TYR A 138 14.96 -1.37 -6.90
N ILE A 139 15.81 -1.55 -5.89
CA ILE A 139 16.17 -2.88 -5.38
C ILE A 139 15.11 -3.30 -4.37
N LEU A 140 14.22 -4.19 -4.78
CA LEU A 140 13.09 -4.60 -3.97
C LEU A 140 13.45 -5.74 -3.02
N THR A 141 13.01 -5.61 -1.77
CA THR A 141 13.01 -6.74 -0.82
C THR A 141 12.09 -7.86 -1.31
N LYS A 142 12.26 -9.06 -0.74
CA LYS A 142 11.41 -10.22 -1.08
C LYS A 142 9.92 -9.90 -0.90
N THR A 143 9.56 -9.20 0.17
CA THR A 143 8.17 -8.82 0.46
C THR A 143 7.64 -7.80 -0.54
N GLN A 144 8.42 -6.78 -0.89
CA GLN A 144 8.05 -5.77 -1.87
C GLN A 144 7.88 -6.38 -3.26
N ARG A 145 8.79 -7.28 -3.66
CA ARG A 145 8.69 -8.01 -4.93
C ARG A 145 7.44 -8.88 -4.99
N SER A 146 7.12 -9.58 -3.90
CA SER A 146 5.86 -10.32 -3.80
C SER A 146 4.64 -9.40 -3.97
N THR A 147 4.65 -8.23 -3.32
CA THR A 147 3.57 -7.23 -3.46
C THR A 147 3.46 -6.71 -4.90
N LEU A 148 4.59 -6.45 -5.56
CA LEU A 148 4.61 -6.02 -6.97
C LEU A 148 3.98 -7.07 -7.89
N PHE A 149 4.36 -8.35 -7.75
CA PHE A 149 3.76 -9.42 -8.56
C PHE A 149 2.26 -9.58 -8.30
N ALA A 150 1.79 -9.39 -7.07
CA ALA A 150 0.37 -9.39 -6.77
C ALA A 150 -0.37 -8.23 -7.48
N ILE A 151 0.22 -7.02 -7.50
CA ILE A 151 -0.34 -5.86 -8.22
C ILE A 151 -0.39 -6.13 -9.73
N LYS A 152 0.69 -6.70 -10.30
CA LYS A 152 0.77 -7.07 -11.73
C LYS A 152 -0.30 -8.10 -12.06
N ALA A 153 -0.38 -9.19 -11.31
CA ALA A 153 -1.36 -10.26 -11.53
C ALA A 153 -2.80 -9.72 -11.56
N GLU A 154 -3.19 -8.92 -10.57
CA GLU A 154 -4.52 -8.34 -10.53
C GLU A 154 -4.79 -7.35 -11.68
N ASN A 155 -3.77 -6.59 -12.12
CA ASN A 155 -3.90 -5.71 -13.29
C ASN A 155 -4.08 -6.52 -14.57
N GLU A 156 -3.33 -7.58 -14.78
CA GLU A 156 -3.38 -8.44 -15.96
C GLU A 156 -4.70 -9.22 -16.05
N ILE A 157 -5.21 -9.73 -14.92
CA ILE A 157 -6.55 -10.35 -14.83
C ILE A 157 -7.63 -9.36 -15.27
N ASN A 158 -7.59 -8.13 -14.80
CA ASN A 158 -8.57 -7.10 -15.15
C ASN A 158 -8.53 -6.75 -16.65
N HIS A 159 -7.39 -6.97 -17.33
CA HIS A 159 -7.23 -6.77 -18.76
C HIS A 159 -7.35 -8.06 -19.59
N LYS A 160 -7.73 -9.16 -18.98
CA LYS A 160 -7.88 -10.49 -19.59
C LYS A 160 -6.59 -11.06 -20.19
N ASN A 161 -5.43 -10.59 -19.72
CA ASN A 161 -4.11 -11.09 -20.10
C ASN A 161 -3.75 -12.30 -19.22
N TYR A 162 -4.48 -13.40 -19.37
CA TYR A 162 -4.41 -14.54 -18.45
C TYR A 162 -3.05 -15.26 -18.43
N ASN A 163 -2.30 -15.25 -19.53
CA ASN A 163 -0.97 -15.87 -19.56
C ASN A 163 0.02 -15.10 -18.68
N ASP A 164 0.05 -13.78 -18.81
CA ASP A 164 0.93 -12.92 -18.03
C ASP A 164 0.47 -12.90 -16.55
N ALA A 165 -0.84 -12.88 -16.33
CA ALA A 165 -1.42 -13.00 -15.00
C ALA A 165 -0.97 -14.29 -14.31
N LYS A 166 -1.00 -15.44 -15.00
CA LYS A 166 -0.53 -16.72 -14.46
C LYS A 166 0.94 -16.66 -14.06
N ALA A 167 1.81 -16.11 -14.90
CA ALA A 167 3.22 -15.94 -14.58
C ALA A 167 3.43 -15.08 -13.32
N SER A 168 2.72 -13.94 -13.24
CA SER A 168 2.77 -13.04 -12.09
C SER A 168 2.24 -13.70 -10.81
N VAL A 169 1.15 -14.48 -10.88
CA VAL A 169 0.61 -15.24 -9.75
C VAL A 169 1.62 -16.29 -9.27
N MET A 170 2.25 -17.04 -10.17
CA MET A 170 3.26 -18.04 -9.80
C MET A 170 4.45 -17.40 -9.08
N ALA A 171 4.97 -16.30 -9.62
CA ALA A 171 6.05 -15.54 -8.98
C ALA A 171 5.65 -15.00 -7.59
N PHE A 172 4.42 -14.53 -7.45
CA PHE A 172 3.86 -14.11 -6.15
C PHE A 172 3.80 -15.27 -5.15
N VAL A 173 3.28 -16.43 -5.56
CA VAL A 173 3.15 -17.62 -4.70
C VAL A 173 4.52 -18.09 -4.21
N ASP A 174 5.54 -18.09 -5.06
CA ASP A 174 6.89 -18.50 -4.71
C ASP A 174 7.55 -17.55 -3.68
N LEU A 175 7.21 -16.27 -3.75
CA LEU A 175 7.78 -15.26 -2.86
C LEU A 175 7.01 -15.09 -1.55
N THR A 176 5.70 -15.37 -1.53
CA THR A 176 4.88 -15.11 -0.35
C THR A 176 5.03 -16.21 0.72
N LYS A 177 5.07 -15.78 1.99
CA LYS A 177 4.98 -16.66 3.16
C LYS A 177 3.56 -16.79 3.70
N ASN A 178 2.65 -15.95 3.23
CA ASN A 178 1.28 -15.87 3.73
C ASN A 178 0.41 -16.98 3.12
N LYS A 179 0.10 -18.01 3.89
CA LYS A 179 -0.73 -19.15 3.45
C LYS A 179 -2.11 -18.72 2.92
N ARG A 180 -2.74 -17.73 3.56
CA ARG A 180 -4.06 -17.23 3.14
C ARG A 180 -4.03 -16.57 1.75
N GLN A 181 -2.96 -15.83 1.46
CA GLN A 181 -2.78 -15.24 0.14
C GLN A 181 -2.40 -16.26 -0.92
N LYS A 182 -1.71 -17.35 -0.56
CA LYS A 182 -1.37 -18.43 -1.48
C LYS A 182 -2.59 -19.23 -1.97
N VAL A 183 -3.63 -19.31 -1.16
CA VAL A 183 -4.85 -20.07 -1.47
C VAL A 183 -5.84 -19.25 -2.31
N ARG A 184 -5.72 -17.94 -2.31
CA ARG A 184 -6.53 -17.04 -3.14
C ARG A 184 -6.00 -17.02 -4.57
#